data_380f70871b7a8ada834c395b85288b45
#
_entry.id   380f70871b7a8ada834c395b85288b45
#
_cell.length_a   1.000
_cell.length_b   1.000
_cell.length_c   1.000
_cell.angle_alpha   90.00
_cell.angle_beta   90.00
_cell.angle_gamma   90.00
#
_symmetry.space_group_name_H-M   'P 1'
#
loop_
_entity.id
_entity.type
_entity.pdbx_description
1 polymer ?
#
loop_
_entity_poly.entity_id
_entity_poly.type
_entity_poly.pdbx_seq_one_letter_code
_entity_poly.pdbx_strand_id
1 'polypeptide(L)'
;MKKRTRVTHLPEVKLAPYNRPLVAPIYQSVKFTFDDVGETKKYWTRQREGFYYSRVSNPTLRQLELVLAELQGREAGLLTGSGVAAISMTLLALLQAGDHVVYFAETYQPTRALLQRLLGRYGVTSTMLSVTDHASIERTLASTPTKLIV
;
A
#
# COMPACT_ATOMS: atom_id res chain seq x y z
N MET A 1 -18.35 -26.69 27.70
CA MET A 1 -18.00 -25.31 27.35
C MET A 1 -19.18 -24.39 27.68
N LYS A 2 -18.95 -23.26 28.38
CA LYS A 2 -20.05 -22.34 28.79
C LYS A 2 -20.66 -21.66 27.52
N LYS A 3 -21.96 -21.33 27.57
CA LYS A 3 -22.67 -20.70 26.43
C LYS A 3 -21.96 -19.47 25.87
N ARG A 4 -21.39 -18.61 26.74
CA ARG A 4 -20.60 -17.43 26.34
C ARG A 4 -19.37 -17.76 25.50
N THR A 5 -18.68 -18.86 25.82
CA THR A 5 -17.49 -19.31 25.09
C THR A 5 -17.87 -19.83 23.70
N ARG A 6 -19.07 -20.43 23.55
CA ARG A 6 -19.56 -20.90 22.23
C ARG A 6 -19.86 -19.77 21.25
N VAL A 7 -20.29 -18.61 21.74
CA VAL A 7 -20.60 -17.45 20.89
C VAL A 7 -19.31 -16.80 20.33
N THR A 8 -18.22 -16.86 21.09
CA THR A 8 -16.92 -16.32 20.67
C THR A 8 -16.07 -17.34 19.89
N HIS A 9 -16.39 -18.62 20.00
CA HIS A 9 -15.72 -19.71 19.28
C HIS A 9 -16.80 -20.50 18.50
N LEU A 10 -17.22 -19.92 17.38
CA LEU A 10 -18.21 -20.54 16.50
C LEU A 10 -17.68 -21.86 15.94
N PRO A 11 -18.55 -22.86 15.72
CA PRO A 11 -18.14 -24.09 15.06
C PRO A 11 -17.68 -23.76 13.63
N GLU A 12 -16.55 -24.31 13.23
CA GLU A 12 -16.03 -24.20 11.88
C GLU A 12 -16.92 -25.01 10.93
N VAL A 13 -17.41 -24.37 9.87
CA VAL A 13 -18.06 -25.05 8.75
C VAL A 13 -17.01 -25.29 7.67
N LYS A 14 -16.55 -26.54 7.56
CA LYS A 14 -15.58 -26.93 6.52
C LYS A 14 -16.33 -27.19 5.22
N LEU A 15 -15.88 -26.54 4.16
CA LEU A 15 -16.31 -26.88 2.81
C LEU A 15 -15.66 -28.21 2.37
N ALA A 16 -16.40 -29.00 1.60
CA ALA A 16 -15.80 -30.19 0.99
C ALA A 16 -14.63 -29.79 0.07
N PRO A 17 -13.57 -30.63 -0.07
CA PRO A 17 -12.38 -30.28 -0.84
C PRO A 17 -12.65 -29.88 -2.31
N TYR A 18 -13.71 -30.39 -2.89
CA TYR A 18 -14.18 -30.07 -4.25
C TYR A 18 -15.18 -28.91 -4.31
N ASN A 19 -15.54 -28.31 -3.16
CA ASN A 19 -16.54 -27.25 -3.07
C ASN A 19 -15.84 -25.90 -2.88
N ARG A 20 -15.91 -25.04 -3.86
CA ARG A 20 -15.30 -23.71 -3.83
C ARG A 20 -16.35 -22.63 -4.00
N PRO A 21 -16.29 -21.53 -3.25
CA PRO A 21 -17.18 -20.40 -3.48
C PRO A 21 -16.95 -19.82 -4.88
N LEU A 22 -18.05 -19.57 -5.61
CA LEU A 22 -17.98 -18.92 -6.93
C LEU A 22 -17.50 -17.47 -6.82
N VAL A 23 -17.92 -16.79 -5.75
CA VAL A 23 -17.49 -15.43 -5.42
C VAL A 23 -16.50 -15.51 -4.27
N ALA A 24 -15.39 -14.80 -4.36
CA ALA A 24 -14.38 -14.78 -3.31
C ALA A 24 -14.98 -14.28 -1.99
N PRO A 25 -14.75 -14.99 -0.87
CA PRO A 25 -15.22 -14.56 0.44
C PRO A 25 -14.55 -13.26 0.90
N ILE A 26 -15.31 -12.45 1.65
CA ILE A 26 -14.73 -11.30 2.35
C ILE A 26 -14.17 -11.75 3.69
N TYR A 27 -12.85 -11.63 3.86
CA TYR A 27 -12.16 -11.99 5.10
C TYR A 27 -12.15 -10.80 6.07
N GLN A 28 -13.09 -10.77 7.01
CA GLN A 28 -13.16 -9.76 8.07
C GLN A 28 -12.31 -10.11 9.30
N SER A 29 -11.57 -11.20 9.24
CA SER A 29 -10.70 -11.62 10.34
C SER A 29 -9.55 -10.64 10.55
N VAL A 30 -9.26 -10.31 11.81
CA VAL A 30 -8.08 -9.53 12.20
C VAL A 30 -6.84 -10.42 12.27
N LYS A 31 -7.00 -11.65 12.76
CA LYS A 31 -5.94 -12.64 12.94
C LYS A 31 -6.27 -13.94 12.23
N PHE A 32 -5.24 -14.61 11.76
CA PHE A 32 -5.31 -15.94 11.17
C PHE A 32 -4.53 -16.91 12.04
N THR A 33 -5.02 -18.14 12.16
CA THR A 33 -4.36 -19.22 12.91
C THR A 33 -3.54 -20.09 11.98
N PHE A 34 -2.50 -20.68 12.53
CA PHE A 34 -1.76 -21.76 11.91
C PHE A 34 -2.09 -23.08 12.61
N ASP A 35 -1.91 -24.19 11.93
CA ASP A 35 -2.22 -25.50 12.47
C ASP A 35 -1.36 -25.86 13.69
N ASP A 36 -0.10 -25.40 13.68
CA ASP A 36 0.84 -25.60 14.77
C ASP A 36 1.92 -24.51 14.85
N VAL A 37 2.77 -24.58 15.87
CA VAL A 37 3.89 -23.65 16.10
C VAL A 37 4.98 -23.78 15.02
N GLY A 38 5.18 -24.98 14.46
CA GLY A 38 6.14 -25.20 13.36
C GLY A 38 5.74 -24.44 12.11
N GLU A 39 4.46 -24.48 11.75
CA GLU A 39 3.94 -23.72 10.62
C GLU A 39 4.01 -22.19 10.85
N THR A 40 3.75 -21.75 12.09
CA THR A 40 3.96 -20.35 12.49
C THR A 40 5.42 -19.92 12.31
N LYS A 41 6.38 -20.77 12.72
CA LYS A 41 7.82 -20.51 12.55
C LYS A 41 8.21 -20.40 11.07
N LYS A 42 7.71 -21.28 10.21
CA LYS A 42 7.97 -21.23 8.76
C LYS A 42 7.50 -19.93 8.14
N TYR A 43 6.34 -19.43 8.56
CA TYR A 43 5.84 -18.12 8.13
C TYR A 43 6.79 -16.98 8.54
N TRP A 44 7.20 -16.92 9.79
CA TRP A 44 8.10 -15.86 10.27
C TRP A 44 9.51 -15.91 9.67
N THR A 45 9.99 -17.10 9.31
CA THR A 45 11.27 -17.29 8.62
C THR A 45 11.16 -17.20 7.09
N ARG A 46 10.00 -16.78 6.56
CA ARG A 46 9.72 -16.64 5.11
C ARG A 46 9.91 -17.94 4.31
N GLN A 47 9.84 -19.09 4.96
CA GLN A 47 9.85 -20.41 4.32
C GLN A 47 8.47 -20.82 3.81
N ARG A 48 7.43 -20.11 4.21
CA ARG A 48 6.05 -20.30 3.80
C ARG A 48 5.34 -18.95 3.68
N GLU A 49 4.54 -18.80 2.63
CA GLU A 49 3.59 -17.70 2.51
C GLU A 49 2.34 -17.98 3.36
N GLY A 50 1.62 -16.91 3.69
CA GLY A 50 0.38 -17.02 4.44
C GLY A 50 -0.10 -15.68 4.96
N PHE A 51 -1.17 -15.73 5.74
CA PHE A 51 -1.75 -14.58 6.41
C PHE A 51 -1.67 -14.78 7.91
N TYR A 52 -1.26 -13.76 8.63
CA TYR A 52 -1.17 -13.79 10.09
C TYR A 52 -2.01 -12.70 10.74
N TYR A 53 -1.94 -11.48 10.20
CA TYR A 53 -2.60 -10.31 10.76
C TYR A 53 -3.01 -9.34 9.64
N SER A 54 -4.28 -8.94 9.62
CA SER A 54 -4.86 -8.15 8.51
C SER A 54 -4.24 -6.77 8.30
N ARG A 55 -3.57 -6.19 9.31
CA ARG A 55 -2.79 -4.95 9.11
C ARG A 55 -1.59 -5.17 8.17
N VAL A 56 -1.02 -6.38 8.17
CA VAL A 56 0.13 -6.72 7.31
C VAL A 56 -0.34 -7.22 5.96
N SER A 57 -1.29 -8.16 5.97
CA SER A 57 -1.88 -8.74 4.75
C SER A 57 -3.20 -9.41 5.07
N ASN A 58 -4.12 -9.36 4.10
CA ASN A 58 -5.45 -9.98 4.19
C ASN A 58 -5.82 -10.57 2.83
N PRO A 59 -6.42 -11.78 2.76
CA PRO A 59 -6.75 -12.40 1.47
C PRO A 59 -7.60 -11.54 0.56
N THR A 60 -8.59 -10.80 1.10
CA THR A 60 -9.45 -9.91 0.31
C THR A 60 -8.65 -8.76 -0.30
N LEU A 61 -7.78 -8.11 0.49
CA LEU A 61 -6.92 -7.03 0.00
C LEU A 61 -5.93 -7.56 -1.03
N ARG A 62 -5.30 -8.71 -0.75
CA ARG A 62 -4.35 -9.34 -1.68
C ARG A 62 -4.99 -9.68 -3.02
N GLN A 63 -6.22 -10.17 -3.02
CA GLN A 63 -6.95 -10.43 -4.25
C GLN A 63 -7.15 -9.16 -5.08
N LEU A 64 -7.55 -8.06 -4.44
CA LEU A 64 -7.73 -6.77 -5.12
C LEU A 64 -6.40 -6.22 -5.65
N GLU A 65 -5.31 -6.32 -4.89
CA GLU A 65 -3.97 -5.94 -5.34
C GLU A 65 -3.55 -6.68 -6.61
N LEU A 66 -3.79 -7.98 -6.67
CA LEU A 66 -3.48 -8.80 -7.84
C LEU A 66 -4.31 -8.40 -9.06
N VAL A 67 -5.63 -8.21 -8.88
CA VAL A 67 -6.52 -7.79 -9.97
C VAL A 67 -6.12 -6.41 -10.50
N LEU A 68 -5.84 -5.45 -9.63
CA LEU A 68 -5.44 -4.11 -10.05
C LEU A 68 -4.07 -4.11 -10.73
N ALA A 69 -3.11 -4.89 -10.24
CA ALA A 69 -1.82 -5.05 -10.88
C ALA A 69 -1.96 -5.63 -12.30
N GLU A 70 -2.76 -6.68 -12.46
CA GLU A 70 -3.04 -7.29 -13.76
C GLU A 70 -3.69 -6.29 -14.73
N LEU A 71 -4.75 -5.59 -14.29
CA LEU A 71 -5.43 -4.59 -15.10
C LEU A 71 -4.51 -3.44 -15.55
N GLN A 72 -3.52 -3.10 -14.75
CA GLN A 72 -2.53 -2.06 -15.05
C GLN A 72 -1.26 -2.59 -15.73
N GLY A 73 -1.18 -3.89 -16.03
CA GLY A 73 0.00 -4.53 -16.59
C GLY A 73 1.25 -4.37 -15.70
N ARG A 74 1.08 -4.45 -14.37
CA ARG A 74 2.14 -4.32 -13.36
C ARG A 74 2.38 -5.65 -12.64
N GLU A 75 3.60 -5.83 -12.14
CA GLU A 75 3.98 -7.04 -11.40
C GLU A 75 3.31 -7.13 -10.02
N ALA A 76 3.04 -5.98 -9.40
CA ALA A 76 2.45 -5.91 -8.06
C ALA A 76 1.62 -4.63 -7.87
N GLY A 77 0.69 -4.69 -6.91
CA GLY A 77 -0.06 -3.56 -6.40
C GLY A 77 0.00 -3.53 -4.88
N LEU A 78 -0.15 -2.36 -4.30
CA LEU A 78 -0.27 -2.15 -2.86
C LEU A 78 -1.49 -1.29 -2.57
N LEU A 79 -2.40 -1.79 -1.74
CA LEU A 79 -3.58 -1.05 -1.31
C LEU A 79 -3.30 -0.22 -0.07
N THR A 80 -3.88 0.96 -0.05
CA THR A 80 -3.82 1.88 1.08
C THR A 80 -5.21 2.34 1.49
N GLY A 81 -5.35 2.90 2.68
CA GLY A 81 -6.64 3.36 3.20
C GLY A 81 -7.22 4.60 2.49
N SER A 82 -6.45 5.28 1.65
CA SER A 82 -6.90 6.43 0.85
C SER A 82 -5.90 6.74 -0.27
N GLY A 83 -6.35 7.50 -1.30
CA GLY A 83 -5.46 7.97 -2.36
C GLY A 83 -4.31 8.86 -1.85
N VAL A 84 -4.59 9.72 -0.86
CA VAL A 84 -3.53 10.53 -0.22
C VAL A 84 -2.53 9.66 0.51
N ALA A 85 -2.96 8.58 1.15
CA ALA A 85 -2.06 7.61 1.77
C ALA A 85 -1.16 6.92 0.72
N ALA A 86 -1.71 6.56 -0.45
CA ALA A 86 -0.94 5.98 -1.54
C ALA A 86 0.16 6.93 -2.02
N ILE A 87 -0.19 8.19 -2.27
CA ILE A 87 0.77 9.23 -2.67
C ILE A 87 1.82 9.46 -1.58
N SER A 88 1.38 9.61 -0.32
CA SER A 88 2.29 9.85 0.80
C SER A 88 3.29 8.72 1.00
N MET A 89 2.84 7.47 0.96
CA MET A 89 3.71 6.30 1.10
C MET A 89 4.71 6.21 -0.05
N THR A 90 4.27 6.50 -1.28
CA THR A 90 5.15 6.50 -2.45
C THR A 90 6.23 7.57 -2.31
N LEU A 91 5.87 8.80 -1.95
CA LEU A 91 6.84 9.87 -1.78
C LEU A 91 7.83 9.58 -0.65
N LEU A 92 7.34 9.10 0.51
CA LEU A 92 8.19 8.74 1.64
C LEU A 92 9.11 7.54 1.35
N ALA A 93 8.72 6.64 0.46
CA ALA A 93 9.55 5.51 0.07
C ALA A 93 10.66 5.88 -0.93
N LEU A 94 10.42 6.92 -1.75
CA LEU A 94 11.33 7.31 -2.83
C LEU A 94 12.26 8.47 -2.47
N LEU A 95 11.87 9.32 -1.51
CA LEU A 95 12.55 10.57 -1.18
C LEU A 95 13.29 10.49 0.16
N GLN A 96 14.41 11.15 0.22
CA GLN A 96 15.22 11.36 1.41
C GLN A 96 15.60 12.82 1.57
N ALA A 97 16.15 13.19 2.72
CA ALA A 97 16.67 14.53 2.96
C ALA A 97 17.73 14.91 1.90
N GLY A 98 17.63 16.10 1.34
CA GLY A 98 18.47 16.59 0.25
C GLY A 98 17.93 16.35 -1.14
N ASP A 99 16.94 15.47 -1.31
CA ASP A 99 16.30 15.27 -2.63
C ASP A 99 15.48 16.48 -3.05
N HIS A 100 15.40 16.68 -4.37
CA HIS A 100 14.58 17.71 -4.99
C HIS A 100 13.44 17.10 -5.81
N VAL A 101 12.24 17.72 -5.71
CA VAL A 101 11.02 17.32 -6.42
C VAL A 101 10.46 18.49 -7.21
N VAL A 102 10.17 18.28 -8.48
CA VAL A 102 9.33 19.18 -9.27
C VAL A 102 7.88 18.70 -9.16
N TYR A 103 6.95 19.62 -8.92
CA TYR A 103 5.52 19.33 -8.94
C TYR A 103 4.75 20.48 -9.60
N PHE A 104 3.54 20.18 -10.05
CA PHE A 104 2.77 21.18 -10.80
C PHE A 104 1.72 21.87 -9.95
N ALA A 105 1.43 23.13 -10.27
CA ALA A 105 0.39 23.94 -9.63
C ALA A 105 -1.00 23.29 -9.79
N GLU A 106 -1.18 22.52 -10.85
CA GLU A 106 -2.38 21.78 -11.20
C GLU A 106 -2.52 20.45 -10.43
N THR A 107 -1.47 20.00 -9.75
CA THR A 107 -1.49 18.79 -8.90
C THR A 107 -2.47 18.98 -7.75
N TYR A 108 -3.12 17.90 -7.35
CA TYR A 108 -4.09 17.88 -6.24
C TYR A 108 -3.56 18.57 -4.98
N GLN A 109 -4.34 19.50 -4.45
CA GLN A 109 -3.92 20.42 -3.37
C GLN A 109 -3.32 19.70 -2.13
N PRO A 110 -3.87 18.59 -1.61
CA PRO A 110 -3.25 17.85 -0.50
C PRO A 110 -1.86 17.29 -0.83
N THR A 111 -1.60 16.89 -2.08
CA THR A 111 -0.27 16.45 -2.53
C THR A 111 0.73 17.60 -2.50
N ARG A 112 0.32 18.79 -2.96
CA ARG A 112 1.15 20.00 -2.88
C ARG A 112 1.47 20.37 -1.43
N ALA A 113 0.45 20.31 -0.54
CA ALA A 113 0.64 20.57 0.88
C ALA A 113 1.58 19.55 1.55
N LEU A 114 1.50 18.28 1.15
CA LEU A 114 2.40 17.23 1.60
C LEU A 114 3.86 17.53 1.23
N LEU A 115 4.12 17.89 -0.02
CA LEU A 115 5.46 18.24 -0.50
C LEU A 115 6.01 19.50 0.20
N GLN A 116 5.23 20.59 0.23
CA GLN A 116 5.69 21.86 0.77
C GLN A 116 5.80 21.87 2.30
N ARG A 117 4.77 21.37 3.00
CA ARG A 117 4.66 21.55 4.45
C ARG A 117 5.23 20.38 5.24
N LEU A 118 5.02 19.15 4.78
CA LEU A 118 5.47 17.99 5.52
C LEU A 118 6.89 17.59 5.09
N LEU A 119 7.10 17.24 3.82
CA LEU A 119 8.39 16.75 3.35
C LEU A 119 9.49 17.81 3.40
N GLY A 120 9.12 19.10 3.24
CA GLY A 120 10.03 20.22 3.46
C GLY A 120 10.65 20.25 4.87
N ARG A 121 9.92 19.83 5.91
CA ARG A 121 10.45 19.71 7.29
C ARG A 121 11.50 18.60 7.44
N TYR A 122 11.47 17.63 6.54
CA TYR A 122 12.40 16.49 6.51
C TYR A 122 13.52 16.69 5.49
N GLY A 123 13.73 17.94 5.02
CA GLY A 123 14.85 18.27 4.16
C GLY A 123 14.66 17.97 2.68
N VAL A 124 13.44 17.66 2.23
CA VAL A 124 13.13 17.55 0.80
C VAL A 124 12.84 18.96 0.26
N THR A 125 13.55 19.34 -0.80
CA THR A 125 13.31 20.60 -1.51
C THR A 125 12.33 20.39 -2.66
N SER A 126 11.56 21.43 -3.01
CA SER A 126 10.57 21.28 -4.08
C SER A 126 10.37 22.57 -4.86
N THR A 127 10.18 22.44 -6.17
CA THR A 127 9.85 23.55 -7.08
C THR A 127 8.46 23.33 -7.69
N MET A 128 7.59 24.33 -7.52
CA MET A 128 6.27 24.34 -8.15
C MET A 128 6.34 25.05 -9.49
N LEU A 129 5.84 24.41 -10.54
CA LEU A 129 5.76 24.94 -11.90
C LEU A 129 4.34 24.81 -12.44
N SER A 130 4.00 25.50 -13.53
CA SER A 130 2.80 25.16 -14.30
C SER A 130 3.14 24.06 -15.31
N VAL A 131 2.22 23.12 -15.50
CA VAL A 131 2.37 22.05 -16.50
C VAL A 131 2.53 22.58 -17.93
N THR A 132 2.06 23.78 -18.20
CA THR A 132 2.14 24.45 -19.52
C THR A 132 3.43 25.26 -19.73
N ASP A 133 4.21 25.49 -18.69
CA ASP A 133 5.47 26.26 -18.77
C ASP A 133 6.67 25.32 -19.04
N HIS A 134 6.73 24.82 -20.26
CA HIS A 134 7.78 23.89 -20.69
C HIS A 134 9.20 24.49 -20.56
N ALA A 135 9.35 25.79 -20.84
CA ALA A 135 10.65 26.45 -20.74
C ALA A 135 11.19 26.48 -19.30
N SER A 136 10.32 26.73 -18.31
CA SER A 136 10.73 26.68 -16.90
C SER A 136 10.97 25.25 -16.40
N ILE A 137 10.22 24.28 -16.91
CA ILE A 137 10.45 22.86 -16.61
C ILE A 137 11.85 22.44 -17.09
N GLU A 138 12.16 22.66 -18.37
CA GLU A 138 13.48 22.31 -18.94
C GLU A 138 14.62 23.01 -18.21
N ARG A 139 14.50 24.30 -17.93
CA ARG A 139 15.50 25.07 -17.20
C ARG A 139 15.73 24.52 -15.79
N THR A 140 14.66 24.20 -15.07
CA THR A 140 14.74 23.67 -13.70
C THR A 140 15.43 22.30 -13.70
N LEU A 141 15.04 21.42 -14.62
CA LEU A 141 15.64 20.07 -14.72
C LEU A 141 17.11 20.11 -15.16
N ALA A 142 17.50 21.10 -15.97
CA ALA A 142 18.88 21.29 -16.38
C ALA A 142 19.78 21.85 -15.28
N SER A 143 19.21 22.70 -14.38
CA SER A 143 19.98 23.39 -13.34
C SER A 143 19.93 22.72 -11.97
N THR A 144 18.94 21.89 -11.69
CA THR A 144 18.71 21.29 -10.38
C THR A 144 18.58 19.77 -10.50
N PRO A 145 19.44 18.99 -9.81
CA PRO A 145 19.28 17.53 -9.75
C PRO A 145 17.93 17.17 -9.17
N THR A 146 17.00 16.76 -10.02
CA THR A 146 15.62 16.46 -9.64
C THR A 146 15.41 14.94 -9.53
N LYS A 147 15.02 14.50 -8.36
CA LYS A 147 14.78 13.08 -8.07
C LYS A 147 13.44 12.58 -8.61
N LEU A 148 12.40 13.41 -8.55
CA LEU A 148 11.04 13.03 -8.88
C LEU A 148 10.28 14.22 -9.48
N ILE A 149 9.37 13.91 -10.39
CA ILE A 149 8.37 14.84 -10.94
C ILE A 149 6.99 14.30 -10.59
N VAL A 150 6.09 15.13 -10.03
CA VAL A 150 4.76 14.75 -9.52
C VAL A 150 3.66 15.59 -10.14
#